data_758b9a108d3dc9e3c09c87ff1618eb49
#
_entry.id   758b9a108d3dc9e3c09c87ff1618eb49
#
_cell.length_a   1.000
_cell.length_b   1.000
_cell.length_c   1.000
_cell.angle_alpha   90.00
_cell.angle_beta   90.00
_cell.angle_gamma   90.00
#
_symmetry.space_group_name_H-M   'P 1'
#
loop_
_entity.id
_entity.type
_entity.pdbx_description
1 polymer ?
#
loop_
_entity_poly.entity_id
_entity_poly.type
_entity_poly.pdbx_seq_one_letter_code
_entity_poly.pdbx_strand_id
1 'polypeptide(L)' 'MLRITTEKKRSKTVLSVEGRLAGALVSTLEQCWKELKAAAPHEKFYVDLCGVSFIDAAGKMLLQEMYRQGGQLVADG' A
#
# COMPACT_ATOMS: atom_id res chain seq x y z
N MET A 1 -11.37 -5.92 -8.96
CA MET A 1 -10.56 -6.85 -8.19
C MET A 1 -9.26 -6.19 -7.76
N LEU A 2 -8.80 -6.48 -6.56
CA LEU A 2 -7.57 -5.91 -6.02
C LEU A 2 -6.61 -7.03 -5.69
N ARG A 3 -5.35 -6.87 -6.07
CA ARG A 3 -4.31 -7.84 -5.76
C ARG A 3 -3.22 -7.14 -4.99
N ILE A 4 -2.87 -7.69 -3.84
CA ILE A 4 -1.82 -7.16 -2.99
C ILE A 4 -0.74 -8.22 -2.83
N THR A 5 0.48 -7.87 -3.17
CA THR A 5 1.63 -8.77 -3.05
C THR A 5 2.66 -8.11 -2.14
N THR A 6 3.14 -8.86 -1.17
CA THR A 6 4.16 -8.36 -0.24
C THR A 6 5.48 -9.04 -0.53
N GLU A 7 6.53 -8.25 -0.68
CA GLU A 7 7.87 -8.77 -0.89
C GLU A 7 8.78 -8.17 0.17
N LYS A 8 9.33 -9.02 1.00
CA LYS A 8 10.22 -8.59 2.07
C LYS A 8 11.66 -8.70 1.64
N LYS A 9 12.38 -7.60 1.66
CA LYS A 9 13.79 -7.54 1.34
C LYS A 9 14.57 -7.20 2.62
N ARG A 10 15.88 -7.10 2.51
CA ARG A 10 16.78 -7.01 3.66
C ARG A 10 16.35 -6.01 4.74
N SER A 11 16.10 -4.77 4.38
CA SER A 11 15.70 -3.74 5.33
C SER A 11 14.48 -2.97 4.87
N LYS A 12 13.73 -3.54 3.93
CA LYS A 12 12.55 -2.89 3.39
C LYS A 12 11.49 -3.91 2.99
N THR A 13 10.27 -3.48 2.98
CA THR A 13 9.14 -4.29 2.52
C THR A 13 8.49 -3.55 1.36
N VAL A 14 8.27 -4.26 0.26
CA VAL A 14 7.59 -3.70 -0.91
C VAL A 14 6.19 -4.28 -0.96
N LEU A 15 5.20 -3.40 -0.97
CA LEU A 15 3.80 -3.77 -1.04
C LEU A 15 3.31 -3.39 -2.43
N SER A 16 3.11 -4.38 -3.28
CA SER A 16 2.64 -4.15 -4.65
C SER A 16 1.13 -4.27 -4.72
N VAL A 17 0.48 -3.23 -5.21
CA VAL A 17 -0.98 -3.16 -5.30
C VAL A 17 -1.37 -3.11 -6.76
N GLU A 18 -2.28 -3.99 -7.16
CA GLU A 18 -2.75 -4.06 -8.54
C GLU A 18 -4.27 -4.09 -8.59
N GLY A 19 -4.84 -3.45 -9.59
CA GLY A 19 -6.27 -3.46 -9.84
C GLY A 19 -6.96 -2.20 -9.35
N ARG A 20 -8.16 -2.34 -8.82
CA ARG A 20 -9.00 -1.20 -8.42
C ARG A 20 -8.95 -0.99 -6.91
N LEU A 21 -8.41 0.13 -6.51
CA LEU A 21 -8.35 0.50 -5.08
C LEU A 21 -9.57 1.38 -4.78
N ALA A 22 -10.69 0.73 -4.53
CA ALA A 22 -11.96 1.40 -4.34
C ALA A 22 -12.90 0.60 -3.44
N GLY A 23 -13.83 1.29 -2.79
CA GLY A 23 -14.86 0.67 -1.97
C GLY A 23 -14.30 -0.15 -0.83
N ALA A 24 -14.86 -1.34 -0.62
CA ALA A 24 -14.44 -2.22 0.47
C ALA A 24 -12.99 -2.70 0.34
N LEU A 25 -12.43 -2.64 -0.87
CA LEU A 25 -11.05 -3.07 -1.11
C LEU A 25 -10.04 -2.13 -0.46
N VAL A 26 -10.44 -0.88 -0.23
CA VAL A 26 -9.59 0.10 0.49
C VAL A 26 -9.32 -0.40 1.91
N SER A 27 -10.34 -0.94 2.58
CA SER A 27 -10.19 -1.49 3.93
C SER A 27 -9.26 -2.69 3.94
N THR A 28 -9.28 -3.49 2.88
CA THR A 28 -8.39 -4.64 2.76
C THR A 28 -6.93 -4.19 2.72
N LEU A 29 -6.63 -3.16 1.95
CA LEU A 29 -5.27 -2.63 1.89
C LEU A 29 -4.88 -2.00 3.22
N GLU A 30 -5.80 -1.26 3.84
CA GLU A 30 -5.54 -0.62 5.13
C GLU A 30 -5.17 -1.65 6.19
N GLN A 31 -5.92 -2.74 6.26
CA GLN A 31 -5.65 -3.80 7.21
C GLN A 31 -4.29 -4.43 6.99
N CYS A 32 -3.96 -4.71 5.74
CA CYS A 32 -2.67 -5.27 5.37
C CYS A 32 -1.53 -4.33 5.80
N TRP A 33 -1.68 -3.04 5.54
CA TRP A 33 -0.70 -2.03 5.92
C TRP A 33 -0.49 -1.99 7.44
N LYS A 34 -1.58 -1.99 8.20
CA LYS A 34 -1.49 -1.94 9.66
C LYS A 34 -0.77 -3.16 10.22
N GLU A 35 -1.06 -4.33 9.67
CA GLU A 35 -0.41 -5.56 10.13
C GLU A 35 1.08 -5.55 9.84
N LEU A 36 1.46 -5.07 8.66
CA LEU A 36 2.87 -4.99 8.30
C LEU A 36 3.62 -3.98 9.18
N LYS A 37 3.02 -2.84 9.45
CA LYS A 37 3.65 -1.83 10.30
C LYS A 37 3.81 -2.33 11.73
N ALA A 38 2.82 -3.06 12.23
CA ALA A 38 2.88 -3.61 13.58
C ALA A 38 3.96 -4.68 13.69
N ALA A 39 4.13 -5.49 12.63
CA ALA A 39 5.11 -6.58 12.63
C ALA A 39 6.55 -6.07 12.51
N ALA A 40 6.76 -4.95 11.79
CA ALA A 40 8.11 -4.45 11.53
C ALA A 40 8.12 -2.92 11.53
N PRO A 41 7.96 -2.29 12.71
CA PRO A 41 7.81 -0.82 12.79
C PRO A 41 9.05 -0.04 12.37
N HIS A 42 10.21 -0.67 12.35
CA HIS A 42 11.46 0.01 11.97
C HIS A 42 11.85 -0.19 10.51
N GLU A 43 11.08 -0.98 9.79
CA GLU A 43 11.39 -1.26 8.41
C GLU A 43 10.91 -0.16 7.49
N LYS A 44 11.59 0.01 6.34
CA LYS A 44 11.14 0.93 5.32
C LYS A 44 10.09 0.25 4.48
N PHE A 45 9.02 0.96 4.19
CA PHE A 45 7.92 0.44 3.39
C PHE A 45 7.80 1.20 2.07
N TYR A 46 7.69 0.43 0.99
CA TYR A 46 7.45 0.97 -0.35
C TYR A 46 6.13 0.42 -0.84
N VAL A 47 5.28 1.30 -1.34
CA VAL A 47 3.98 0.90 -1.88
C VAL A 47 4.02 1.13 -3.38
N ASP A 48 4.05 0.05 -4.13
CA ASP A 48 4.13 0.08 -5.58
C ASP A 48 2.70 0.12 -6.15
N LEU A 49 2.38 1.22 -6.80
CA LEU A 49 1.05 1.46 -7.35
C LEU A 49 1.01 1.36 -8.88
N CYS A 50 2.08 0.88 -9.48
CA CYS A 50 2.17 0.83 -10.96
C CYS A 50 1.08 -0.01 -11.59
N GLY A 51 0.56 -1.01 -10.86
CA GLY A 51 -0.50 -1.86 -11.37
C GLY A 51 -1.91 -1.42 -11.01
N VAL A 52 -2.06 -0.27 -10.35
CA VAL A 52 -3.38 0.22 -9.95
C VAL A 52 -4.05 0.91 -11.13
N SER A 53 -5.26 0.46 -11.47
CA SER A 53 -6.01 1.00 -12.60
C SER A 53 -7.01 2.07 -12.21
N PHE A 54 -7.38 2.13 -10.95
CA PHE A 54 -8.37 3.10 -10.47
C PHE A 54 -8.24 3.30 -8.96
N ILE A 55 -8.38 4.54 -8.51
CA ILE A 55 -8.33 4.89 -7.09
C ILE A 55 -9.50 5.82 -6.81
N ASP A 56 -10.36 5.46 -5.84
CA ASP A 56 -11.45 6.35 -5.43
C ASP A 56 -10.96 7.31 -4.33
N ALA A 57 -11.86 8.16 -3.83
CA ALA A 57 -11.50 9.15 -2.81
C ALA A 57 -11.00 8.48 -1.53
N ALA A 58 -11.62 7.38 -1.11
CA ALA A 58 -11.20 6.66 0.09
C ALA A 58 -9.82 6.06 -0.11
N GLY A 59 -9.54 5.53 -1.30
CA GLY A 59 -8.23 5.00 -1.63
C GLY A 59 -7.15 6.07 -1.58
N LYS A 60 -7.46 7.25 -2.12
CA LYS A 60 -6.54 8.39 -2.05
C LYS A 60 -6.22 8.77 -0.62
N MET A 61 -7.24 8.84 0.23
CA MET A 61 -7.04 9.20 1.63
C MET A 61 -6.16 8.18 2.35
N LEU A 62 -6.37 6.90 2.06
CA LEU A 62 -5.54 5.85 2.65
C LEU A 62 -4.09 6.00 2.21
N LEU A 63 -3.84 6.23 0.92
CA LEU A 63 -2.49 6.38 0.41
C LEU A 63 -1.79 7.59 1.03
N GLN A 64 -2.51 8.69 1.23
CA GLN A 64 -1.97 9.86 1.90
C GLN A 64 -1.56 9.53 3.33
N GLU A 65 -2.40 8.76 4.04
CA GLU A 65 -2.10 8.36 5.40
C GLU A 65 -0.88 7.44 5.45
N MET A 66 -0.78 6.51 4.51
CA MET A 66 0.38 5.62 4.42
C MET A 66 1.66 6.43 4.19
N TYR A 67 1.59 7.45 3.33
CA TYR A 67 2.73 8.32 3.07
C TYR A 67 3.13 9.09 4.34
N ARG A 68 2.15 9.60 5.06
CA ARG A 68 2.41 10.34 6.31
C ARG A 68 3.05 9.46 7.37
N GLN A 69 2.77 8.17 7.36
CA GLN A 69 3.35 7.21 8.29
C GLN A 69 4.72 6.70 7.86
N GLY A 70 5.27 7.26 6.81
CA GLY A 70 6.61 6.92 6.35
C GLY A 70 6.70 5.99 5.17
N GLY A 71 5.56 5.61 4.58
CA GLY A 71 5.55 4.78 3.39
C GLY A 71 5.98 5.57 2.17
N GLN A 72 6.77 4.94 1.32
CA GLN A 72 7.18 5.55 0.05
C GLN A 72 6.26 5.06 -1.05
N LEU A 73 5.56 5.98 -1.70
CA LEU A 73 4.65 5.61 -2.78
C LEU A 73 5.40 5.62 -4.10
N VAL A 74 5.28 4.53 -4.84
CA VAL A 74 5.92 4.37 -6.14
C VAL A 74 4.84 4.26 -7.19
N ALA A 75 4.85 5.18 -8.14
CA ALA A 75 3.87 5.18 -9.21
C ALA A 75 4.57 5.42 -10.54
N ASP A 76 4.03 4.81 -11.57
CA ASP A 76 4.57 4.94 -12.91
C ASP A 76 3.90 6.13 -13.59
N GLY A 77 4.69 7.13 -13.82
CA GLY A 77 4.28 8.28 -14.58
C GLY A 77 3.16 9.10 -14.05
#